data_6b9c550e9e3adc278c84f6238aa85da2
#
_entry.id   6b9c550e9e3adc278c84f6238aa85da2
#
_cell.length_a   1.000
_cell.length_b   1.000
_cell.length_c   1.000
_cell.angle_alpha   90.00
_cell.angle_beta   90.00
_cell.angle_gamma   90.00
#
_symmetry.space_group_name_H-M   'P 1'
#
loop_
_entity.id
_entity.type
_entity.pdbx_description
1 polymer ?
#
loop_
_entity_poly.entity_id
_entity_poly.type
_entity_poly.pdbx_seq_one_letter_code
_entity_poly.pdbx_strand_id
1 'polypeptide(L)'
;MLARLVNRPNSTTAGEYIDRILRARVYDVAMESPLERASRLSRRVGNEILLKREDLQPTFSFKLRGAYNKIASLSNHAAARGVICASAGNHAQGVALAASRRQIPAVIVMPVTTPRIKVQAVADLGGEVVLHGDDYDSAYERALVIARERQMVFVHPFDDPDVIAGQ
;
A
#
# COMPACT_ATOMS: atom_id res chain seq x y z
N MET A 1 4.85 35.04 -7.85
CA MET A 1 5.47 33.97 -8.65
C MET A 1 4.52 32.78 -8.59
N LEU A 2 3.59 32.71 -9.55
CA LEU A 2 2.52 31.70 -9.59
C LEU A 2 3.11 30.36 -9.99
N ALA A 3 3.00 29.37 -9.09
CA ALA A 3 3.38 27.98 -9.37
C ALA A 3 2.57 27.48 -10.58
N ARG A 4 3.26 27.12 -11.65
CA ARG A 4 2.68 26.46 -12.81
C ARG A 4 2.01 25.16 -12.34
N LEU A 5 0.69 25.11 -12.43
CA LEU A 5 -0.09 23.88 -12.43
C LEU A 5 0.43 23.03 -13.61
N VAL A 6 1.25 22.05 -13.32
CA VAL A 6 1.67 21.06 -14.30
C VAL A 6 0.41 20.28 -14.68
N ASN A 7 -0.05 20.51 -15.89
CA ASN A 7 -1.13 19.75 -16.51
C ASN A 7 -0.68 18.29 -16.61
N ARG A 8 -1.03 17.44 -15.63
CA ARG A 8 -0.81 15.99 -15.71
C ARG A 8 -1.86 15.42 -16.66
N PRO A 9 -1.48 14.91 -17.84
CA PRO A 9 -2.43 14.23 -18.73
C PRO A 9 -2.79 12.90 -18.06
N ASN A 10 -3.90 12.82 -17.37
CA ASN A 10 -4.57 11.70 -16.69
C ASN A 10 -4.87 11.99 -15.20
N SER A 11 -5.33 13.18 -14.86
CA SER A 11 -5.93 13.40 -13.54
C SER A 11 -7.28 12.69 -13.50
N THR A 12 -7.37 11.59 -12.74
CA THR A 12 -8.63 10.92 -12.41
C THR A 12 -9.56 11.95 -11.77
N THR A 13 -10.76 12.11 -12.33
CA THR A 13 -11.77 13.05 -11.82
C THR A 13 -12.39 12.55 -10.52
N ALA A 14 -13.04 13.45 -9.76
CA ALA A 14 -13.75 13.05 -8.53
C ALA A 14 -14.84 11.99 -8.81
N GLY A 15 -15.54 12.07 -9.92
CA GLY A 15 -16.54 11.08 -10.33
C GLY A 15 -15.94 9.70 -10.61
N GLU A 16 -14.81 9.66 -11.30
CA GLU A 16 -14.07 8.42 -11.55
C GLU A 16 -13.54 7.78 -10.27
N TYR A 17 -13.11 8.59 -9.27
CA TYR A 17 -12.72 8.06 -7.97
C TYR A 17 -13.90 7.45 -7.21
N ILE A 18 -15.08 8.09 -7.24
CA ILE A 18 -16.29 7.54 -6.59
C ILE A 18 -16.62 6.16 -7.19
N ASP A 19 -16.62 6.04 -8.52
CA ASP A 19 -16.88 4.76 -9.20
C ASP A 19 -15.85 3.69 -8.82
N ARG A 20 -14.56 4.03 -8.77
CA ARG A 20 -13.48 3.12 -8.33
C ARG A 20 -13.64 2.69 -6.86
N ILE A 21 -14.01 3.62 -5.97
CA ILE A 21 -14.23 3.33 -4.55
C ILE A 21 -15.39 2.36 -4.37
N LEU A 22 -16.51 2.57 -5.07
CA LEU A 22 -17.69 1.72 -5.00
C LEU A 22 -17.43 0.29 -5.52
N ARG A 23 -16.46 0.12 -6.43
CA ARG A 23 -16.06 -1.17 -6.99
C ARG A 23 -14.85 -1.80 -6.26
N ALA A 24 -14.27 -1.11 -5.29
CA ALA A 24 -13.07 -1.58 -4.60
C ALA A 24 -13.35 -2.85 -3.79
N ARG A 25 -12.51 -3.88 -3.97
CA ARG A 25 -12.67 -5.19 -3.36
C ARG A 25 -11.90 -5.34 -2.04
N VAL A 26 -11.89 -4.29 -1.22
CA VAL A 26 -11.04 -4.23 -0.02
C VAL A 26 -11.42 -5.25 1.05
N TYR A 27 -12.70 -5.63 1.13
CA TYR A 27 -13.19 -6.57 2.14
C TYR A 27 -12.91 -8.06 1.83
N ASP A 28 -12.27 -8.36 0.70
CA ASP A 28 -11.71 -9.69 0.46
C ASP A 28 -10.55 -10.02 1.43
N VAL A 29 -9.90 -9.00 1.99
CA VAL A 29 -8.73 -9.12 2.89
C VAL A 29 -8.83 -8.26 4.14
N ALA A 30 -9.54 -7.15 4.10
CA ALA A 30 -9.71 -6.24 5.23
C ALA A 30 -10.97 -6.61 6.02
N MET A 31 -10.90 -6.45 7.34
CA MET A 31 -12.07 -6.50 8.19
C MET A 31 -12.75 -5.12 8.26
N GLU A 32 -14.05 -5.09 8.47
CA GLU A 32 -14.75 -3.87 8.86
C GLU A 32 -14.34 -3.52 10.29
N SER A 33 -13.43 -2.54 10.43
CA SER A 33 -12.90 -2.14 11.72
C SER A 33 -13.88 -1.25 12.47
N PRO A 34 -13.94 -1.33 13.81
CA PRO A 34 -14.85 -0.50 14.59
C PRO A 34 -14.47 0.99 14.56
N LEU A 35 -15.47 1.84 14.77
CA LEU A 35 -15.32 3.25 15.05
C LEU A 35 -15.56 3.47 16.54
N GLU A 36 -14.49 3.73 17.31
CA GLU A 36 -14.52 3.80 18.76
C GLU A 36 -14.35 5.24 19.26
N ARG A 37 -15.12 5.61 20.29
CA ARG A 37 -14.95 6.90 20.95
C ARG A 37 -13.75 6.90 21.88
N ALA A 38 -12.80 7.79 21.64
CA ALA A 38 -11.64 8.04 22.50
C ALA A 38 -12.03 8.95 23.68
N SER A 39 -12.77 8.41 24.68
CA SER A 39 -13.41 9.20 25.73
C SER A 39 -12.45 10.06 26.57
N ARG A 40 -11.22 9.55 26.87
CA ARG A 40 -10.22 10.30 27.62
C ARG A 40 -9.66 11.48 26.81
N LEU A 41 -9.36 11.24 25.53
CA LEU A 41 -8.87 12.26 24.60
C LEU A 41 -9.97 13.30 24.34
N SER A 42 -11.20 12.87 24.08
CA SER A 42 -12.35 13.76 23.88
C SER A 42 -12.53 14.74 25.03
N ARG A 43 -12.48 14.27 26.28
CA ARG A 43 -12.55 15.15 27.47
C ARG A 43 -11.38 16.14 27.54
N ARG A 44 -10.16 15.67 27.21
CA ARG A 44 -8.96 16.51 27.28
C ARG A 44 -8.97 17.67 26.29
N VAL A 45 -9.50 17.44 25.08
CA VAL A 45 -9.53 18.44 24.00
C VAL A 45 -10.86 19.19 23.91
N GLY A 46 -11.85 18.84 24.71
CA GLY A 46 -13.18 19.46 24.69
C GLY A 46 -13.96 19.21 23.40
N ASN A 47 -13.69 18.10 22.70
CA ASN A 47 -14.35 17.74 21.45
C ASN A 47 -14.58 16.24 21.35
N GLU A 48 -15.49 15.79 20.48
CA GLU A 48 -15.69 14.37 20.25
C GLU A 48 -14.63 13.82 19.31
N ILE A 49 -13.83 12.85 19.79
CA ILE A 49 -12.79 12.17 19.01
C ILE A 49 -13.21 10.72 18.83
N LEU A 50 -13.32 10.31 17.57
CA LEU A 50 -13.60 8.94 17.15
C LEU A 50 -12.36 8.35 16.46
N LEU A 51 -12.04 7.10 16.80
CA LEU A 51 -10.92 6.35 16.22
C LEU A 51 -11.46 5.26 15.31
N LYS A 52 -11.14 5.32 14.03
CA LYS A 52 -11.32 4.21 13.10
C LYS A 52 -10.16 3.24 13.29
N ARG A 53 -10.43 2.07 13.88
CA ARG A 53 -9.43 1.14 14.41
C ARG A 53 -8.78 0.28 13.32
N GLU A 54 -8.07 0.93 12.39
CA GLU A 54 -7.32 0.24 11.32
C GLU A 54 -6.05 -0.48 11.85
N ASP A 55 -5.65 -0.23 13.06
CA ASP A 55 -4.64 -0.98 13.80
C ASP A 55 -5.07 -2.44 14.10
N LEU A 56 -6.36 -2.75 14.02
CA LEU A 56 -6.90 -4.10 14.17
C LEU A 56 -6.86 -4.93 12.89
N GLN A 57 -6.47 -4.35 11.76
CA GLN A 57 -6.32 -5.08 10.51
C GLN A 57 -5.21 -6.15 10.59
N PRO A 58 -5.23 -7.21 9.76
CA PRO A 58 -4.21 -8.28 9.77
C PRO A 58 -2.77 -7.80 9.65
N THR A 59 -2.53 -6.63 9.04
CA THR A 59 -1.20 -5.99 8.93
C THR A 59 -1.08 -4.77 9.83
N PHE A 60 -1.94 -4.64 10.85
CA PHE A 60 -1.97 -3.53 11.80
C PHE A 60 -2.07 -2.14 11.16
N SER A 61 -2.65 -2.04 9.97
CA SER A 61 -2.72 -0.82 9.18
C SER A 61 -3.76 -0.90 8.07
N PHE A 62 -4.33 0.25 7.68
CA PHE A 62 -5.22 0.39 6.53
C PHE A 62 -4.52 0.13 5.17
N LYS A 63 -3.20 0.11 5.10
CA LYS A 63 -2.43 0.01 3.86
C LYS A 63 -2.72 -1.25 3.04
N LEU A 64 -3.17 -2.32 3.67
CA LEU A 64 -3.58 -3.53 2.96
C LEU A 64 -4.76 -3.29 2.01
N ARG A 65 -5.66 -2.32 2.31
CA ARG A 65 -6.84 -1.99 1.50
C ARG A 65 -6.45 -1.54 0.09
N GLY A 66 -5.63 -0.48 0.00
CA GLY A 66 -5.18 0.05 -1.29
C GLY A 66 -4.24 -0.92 -2.02
N ALA A 67 -3.32 -1.58 -1.31
CA ALA A 67 -2.45 -2.58 -1.91
C ALA A 67 -3.25 -3.74 -2.53
N TYR A 68 -4.23 -4.25 -1.80
CA TYR A 68 -5.07 -5.33 -2.32
C TYR A 68 -5.94 -4.89 -3.49
N ASN A 69 -6.59 -3.72 -3.40
CA ASN A 69 -7.43 -3.21 -4.50
C ASN A 69 -6.63 -3.08 -5.79
N LYS A 70 -5.41 -2.54 -5.73
CA LYS A 70 -4.49 -2.45 -6.87
C LYS A 70 -4.14 -3.83 -7.41
N ILE A 71 -3.71 -4.74 -6.55
CA ILE A 71 -3.26 -6.06 -6.94
C ILE A 71 -4.44 -6.90 -7.49
N ALA A 72 -5.63 -6.80 -6.90
CA ALA A 72 -6.83 -7.48 -7.35
C ALA A 72 -7.30 -7.03 -8.74
N SER A 73 -7.04 -5.78 -9.13
CA SER A 73 -7.42 -5.24 -10.44
C SER A 73 -6.48 -5.64 -11.60
N LEU A 74 -5.31 -6.22 -11.31
CA LEU A 74 -4.36 -6.62 -12.34
C LEU A 74 -4.92 -7.73 -13.24
N SER A 75 -4.65 -7.63 -14.55
CA SER A 75 -4.92 -8.75 -15.46
C SER A 75 -4.08 -9.98 -15.07
N ASN A 76 -4.51 -11.18 -15.47
CA ASN A 76 -3.77 -12.42 -15.19
C ASN A 76 -2.34 -12.36 -15.75
N HIS A 77 -2.15 -11.77 -16.92
CA HIS A 77 -0.83 -11.61 -17.54
C HIS A 77 0.08 -10.67 -16.71
N ALA A 78 -0.44 -9.55 -16.20
CA ALA A 78 0.33 -8.65 -15.33
C ALA A 78 0.62 -9.31 -13.97
N ALA A 79 -0.37 -9.98 -13.39
CA ALA A 79 -0.25 -10.69 -12.12
C ALA A 79 0.79 -11.81 -12.15
N ALA A 80 0.86 -12.58 -13.24
CA ALA A 80 1.83 -13.66 -13.40
C ALA A 80 3.29 -13.19 -13.31
N ARG A 81 3.58 -11.95 -13.69
CA ARG A 81 4.92 -11.35 -13.55
C ARG A 81 5.22 -10.87 -12.12
N GLY A 82 4.18 -10.78 -11.29
CA GLY A 82 4.28 -10.34 -9.91
C GLY A 82 4.28 -8.83 -9.73
N VAL A 83 4.40 -8.43 -8.47
CA VAL A 83 4.37 -7.02 -8.04
C VAL A 83 5.63 -6.65 -7.26
N ILE A 84 5.95 -5.37 -7.25
CA ILE A 84 7.08 -4.83 -6.51
C ILE A 84 6.73 -3.49 -5.88
N CYS A 85 7.28 -3.22 -4.70
CA CYS A 85 7.24 -1.89 -4.10
C CYS A 85 8.53 -1.57 -3.35
N ALA A 86 8.73 -0.28 -3.04
CA ALA A 86 9.72 0.19 -2.08
C ALA A 86 9.00 0.63 -0.81
N SER A 87 9.28 -0.02 0.32
CA SER A 87 8.72 0.37 1.62
C SER A 87 9.33 -0.43 2.76
N ALA A 88 9.68 0.24 3.85
CA ALA A 88 10.13 -0.37 5.10
C ALA A 88 9.02 -0.46 6.17
N GLY A 89 7.75 -0.27 5.78
CA GLY A 89 6.65 -0.13 6.73
C GLY A 89 5.37 -0.86 6.34
N ASN A 90 4.24 -0.25 6.69
CA ASN A 90 2.91 -0.85 6.54
C ASN A 90 2.52 -1.17 5.08
N HIS A 91 3.02 -0.37 4.11
CA HIS A 91 2.75 -0.65 2.70
C HIS A 91 3.44 -1.93 2.23
N ALA A 92 4.66 -2.19 2.70
CA ALA A 92 5.39 -3.44 2.43
C ALA A 92 4.59 -4.68 2.84
N GLN A 93 4.06 -4.67 4.08
CA GLN A 93 3.22 -5.77 4.59
C GLN A 93 1.89 -5.87 3.83
N GLY A 94 1.28 -4.74 3.49
CA GLY A 94 0.04 -4.70 2.70
C GLY A 94 0.23 -5.33 1.32
N VAL A 95 1.33 -5.01 0.61
CA VAL A 95 1.66 -5.59 -0.71
C VAL A 95 1.96 -7.08 -0.60
N ALA A 96 2.78 -7.49 0.38
CA ALA A 96 3.12 -8.90 0.59
C ALA A 96 1.87 -9.75 0.89
N LEU A 97 0.99 -9.30 1.81
CA LEU A 97 -0.28 -9.96 2.10
C LEU A 97 -1.18 -10.06 0.87
N ALA A 98 -1.35 -8.96 0.14
CA ALA A 98 -2.21 -8.92 -1.03
C ALA A 98 -1.71 -9.84 -2.15
N ALA A 99 -0.40 -9.89 -2.39
CA ALA A 99 0.23 -10.77 -3.36
C ALA A 99 0.08 -12.24 -2.95
N SER A 100 0.32 -12.55 -1.67
CA SER A 100 0.13 -13.90 -1.11
C SER A 100 -1.32 -14.38 -1.28
N ARG A 101 -2.31 -13.52 -1.02
CA ARG A 101 -3.73 -13.84 -1.23
C ARG A 101 -4.08 -14.13 -2.69
N ARG A 102 -3.42 -13.45 -3.61
CA ARG A 102 -3.58 -13.67 -5.05
C ARG A 102 -2.66 -14.76 -5.62
N GLN A 103 -1.79 -15.33 -4.79
CA GLN A 103 -0.79 -16.37 -5.17
C GLN A 103 0.14 -15.90 -6.30
N ILE A 104 0.63 -14.65 -6.21
CA ILE A 104 1.58 -14.05 -7.17
C ILE A 104 2.88 -13.65 -6.48
N PRO A 105 4.00 -13.59 -7.22
CA PRO A 105 5.28 -13.12 -6.67
C PRO A 105 5.20 -11.67 -6.20
N ALA A 106 5.85 -11.37 -5.07
CA ALA A 106 6.01 -10.02 -4.57
C ALA A 106 7.47 -9.76 -4.19
N VAL A 107 8.04 -8.66 -4.68
CA VAL A 107 9.37 -8.17 -4.29
C VAL A 107 9.20 -6.88 -3.49
N ILE A 108 9.81 -6.83 -2.32
CA ILE A 108 9.75 -5.66 -1.44
C ILE A 108 11.17 -5.14 -1.22
N VAL A 109 11.47 -3.97 -1.78
CA VAL A 109 12.76 -3.33 -1.61
C VAL A 109 12.73 -2.43 -0.38
N MET A 110 13.68 -2.65 0.53
CA MET A 110 13.79 -1.94 1.80
C MET A 110 15.21 -1.37 1.97
N PRO A 111 15.38 -0.22 2.64
CA PRO A 111 16.70 0.22 3.08
C PRO A 111 17.39 -0.83 3.97
N VAL A 112 18.71 -0.91 3.92
CA VAL A 112 19.49 -1.83 4.78
C VAL A 112 19.36 -1.47 6.26
N THR A 113 18.98 -0.23 6.56
CA THR A 113 18.70 0.27 7.91
C THR A 113 17.37 -0.22 8.49
N THR A 114 16.56 -0.95 7.71
CA THR A 114 15.24 -1.43 8.15
C THR A 114 15.38 -2.42 9.31
N PRO A 115 14.68 -2.22 10.44
CA PRO A 115 14.72 -3.15 11.56
C PRO A 115 14.34 -4.57 11.15
N ARG A 116 15.11 -5.55 11.65
CA ARG A 116 14.94 -6.98 11.31
C ARG A 116 13.51 -7.50 11.51
N ILE A 117 12.82 -7.02 12.54
CA ILE A 117 11.42 -7.39 12.79
C ILE A 117 10.49 -7.05 11.63
N LYS A 118 10.73 -5.91 10.95
CA LYS A 118 9.93 -5.50 9.79
C LYS A 118 10.28 -6.30 8.54
N VAL A 119 11.55 -6.62 8.36
CA VAL A 119 12.03 -7.49 7.29
C VAL A 119 11.38 -8.87 7.42
N GLN A 120 11.43 -9.45 8.64
CA GLN A 120 10.86 -10.76 8.93
C GLN A 120 9.33 -10.77 8.71
N ALA A 121 8.61 -9.73 9.17
CA ALA A 121 7.16 -9.63 8.98
C ALA A 121 6.74 -9.68 7.50
N VAL A 122 7.53 -9.13 6.60
CA VAL A 122 7.27 -9.21 5.15
C VAL A 122 7.61 -10.59 4.58
N ALA A 123 8.73 -11.17 5.01
CA ALA A 123 9.13 -12.53 4.62
C ALA A 123 8.09 -13.58 5.06
N ASP A 124 7.55 -13.46 6.28
CA ASP A 124 6.51 -14.34 6.83
C ASP A 124 5.20 -14.27 6.02
N LEU A 125 4.94 -13.13 5.36
CA LEU A 125 3.82 -12.96 4.43
C LEU A 125 4.11 -13.47 3.01
N GLY A 126 5.31 -14.02 2.78
CA GLY A 126 5.72 -14.60 1.49
C GLY A 126 6.34 -13.60 0.51
N GLY A 127 6.69 -12.38 0.95
CA GLY A 127 7.40 -11.39 0.12
C GLY A 127 8.89 -11.68 0.00
N GLU A 128 9.46 -11.62 -1.22
CA GLU A 128 10.91 -11.57 -1.45
C GLU A 128 11.44 -10.21 -1.00
N VAL A 129 12.28 -10.18 0.04
CA VAL A 129 12.88 -8.92 0.53
C VAL A 129 14.22 -8.67 -0.11
N VAL A 130 14.39 -7.49 -0.70
CA VAL A 130 15.66 -6.99 -1.23
C VAL A 130 16.10 -5.80 -0.39
N LEU A 131 17.22 -5.93 0.33
CA LEU A 131 17.80 -4.82 1.09
C LEU A 131 18.74 -4.02 0.18
N HIS A 132 18.49 -2.70 0.04
CA HIS A 132 19.29 -1.83 -0.81
C HIS A 132 19.26 -0.38 -0.36
N GLY A 133 20.45 0.26 -0.34
CA GLY A 133 20.63 1.66 0.06
C GLY A 133 20.34 1.92 1.54
N ASP A 134 20.64 3.13 1.98
CA ASP A 134 20.50 3.51 3.39
C ASP A 134 19.16 4.24 3.66
N ASP A 135 18.48 4.68 2.61
CA ASP A 135 17.25 5.46 2.67
C ASP A 135 16.15 4.96 1.71
N TYR A 136 14.99 5.63 1.78
CA TYR A 136 13.84 5.29 0.95
C TYR A 136 14.10 5.54 -0.54
N ASP A 137 14.78 6.64 -0.88
CA ASP A 137 14.96 7.04 -2.28
C ASP A 137 15.86 6.03 -3.02
N SER A 138 16.94 5.60 -2.39
CA SER A 138 17.82 4.54 -2.93
C SER A 138 17.08 3.20 -3.10
N ALA A 139 16.26 2.83 -2.12
CA ALA A 139 15.41 1.62 -2.21
C ALA A 139 14.37 1.75 -3.33
N TYR A 140 13.78 2.94 -3.49
CA TYR A 140 12.79 3.23 -4.54
C TYR A 140 13.41 3.14 -5.95
N GLU A 141 14.57 3.76 -6.17
CA GLU A 141 15.28 3.68 -7.44
C GLU A 141 15.61 2.22 -7.79
N ARG A 142 16.12 1.44 -6.82
CA ARG A 142 16.39 0.02 -7.03
C ARG A 142 15.13 -0.77 -7.36
N ALA A 143 14.01 -0.48 -6.71
CA ALA A 143 12.73 -1.12 -7.01
C ALA A 143 12.28 -0.84 -8.44
N LEU A 144 12.47 0.38 -8.95
CA LEU A 144 12.15 0.74 -10.34
C LEU A 144 13.04 0.00 -11.34
N VAL A 145 14.31 -0.22 -11.01
CA VAL A 145 15.23 -1.02 -11.86
C VAL A 145 14.75 -2.47 -11.94
N ILE A 146 14.50 -3.11 -10.78
CA ILE A 146 14.02 -4.50 -10.72
C ILE A 146 12.65 -4.63 -11.42
N ALA A 147 11.75 -3.64 -11.23
CA ALA A 147 10.44 -3.63 -11.91
C ALA A 147 10.58 -3.73 -13.43
N ARG A 148 11.53 -3.00 -14.02
CA ARG A 148 11.80 -3.04 -15.47
C ARG A 148 12.46 -4.36 -15.89
N GLU A 149 13.48 -4.81 -15.18
CA GLU A 149 14.23 -6.04 -15.48
C GLU A 149 13.33 -7.28 -15.44
N ARG A 150 12.47 -7.38 -14.42
CA ARG A 150 11.55 -8.52 -14.20
C ARG A 150 10.14 -8.28 -14.76
N GLN A 151 9.89 -7.12 -15.39
CA GLN A 151 8.58 -6.69 -15.92
C GLN A 151 7.45 -6.75 -14.87
N MET A 152 7.78 -6.49 -13.61
CA MET A 152 6.83 -6.51 -12.50
C MET A 152 6.02 -5.22 -12.42
N VAL A 153 4.81 -5.31 -11.88
CA VAL A 153 3.97 -4.13 -11.65
C VAL A 153 4.41 -3.42 -10.37
N PHE A 154 4.79 -2.15 -10.49
CA PHE A 154 5.11 -1.34 -9.32
C PHE A 154 3.82 -0.91 -8.61
N VAL A 155 3.72 -1.20 -7.30
CA VAL A 155 2.60 -0.80 -6.45
C VAL A 155 3.02 0.41 -5.62
N HIS A 156 2.56 1.59 -6.06
CA HIS A 156 2.93 2.85 -5.42
C HIS A 156 2.22 3.01 -4.05
N PRO A 157 2.90 3.51 -3.00
CA PRO A 157 2.33 3.57 -1.65
C PRO A 157 1.19 4.58 -1.46
N PHE A 158 1.00 5.55 -2.38
CA PHE A 158 0.01 6.63 -2.26
C PHE A 158 -0.36 7.33 -3.58
N ASP A 159 0.42 7.27 -4.65
CA ASP A 159 0.15 7.97 -5.91
C ASP A 159 -0.20 6.97 -7.04
N ASP A 160 -1.24 6.21 -6.82
CA ASP A 160 -1.85 5.28 -7.78
C ASP A 160 -3.36 5.31 -7.59
N PRO A 161 -4.17 5.56 -8.64
CA PRO A 161 -5.62 5.69 -8.52
C PRO A 161 -6.32 4.48 -7.92
N ASP A 162 -5.83 3.26 -8.19
CA ASP A 162 -6.42 2.04 -7.63
C ASP A 162 -6.03 1.86 -6.16
N VAL A 163 -4.79 2.25 -5.78
CA VAL A 163 -4.37 2.29 -4.37
C VAL A 163 -5.18 3.33 -3.61
N ILE A 164 -5.35 4.54 -4.15
CA ILE A 164 -6.14 5.61 -3.53
C ILE A 164 -7.59 5.16 -3.34
N ALA A 165 -8.20 4.60 -4.36
CA ALA A 165 -9.60 4.14 -4.29
C ALA A 165 -9.82 3.02 -3.27
N GLY A 166 -8.80 2.21 -3.00
CA GLY A 166 -8.87 1.13 -2.01
C GLY A 166 -8.67 1.59 -0.57
N GLN A 167 -7.97 2.70 -0.35
CA GLN A 167 -7.63 3.21 0.98
C GLN A 167 -8.77 4.01 1.62
#